data_cdcabeb4c4c68afcba944aa1f4b1458e
#
_entry.id   cdcabeb4c4c68afcba944aa1f4b1458e
#
_cell.length_a   1.000
_cell.length_b   1.000
_cell.length_c   1.000
_cell.angle_alpha   90.00
_cell.angle_beta   90.00
_cell.angle_gamma   90.00
#
_symmetry.space_group_name_H-M   'P 1'
#
loop_
_entity.id
_entity.type
_entity.pdbx_description
1 polymer ?
#
loop_
_entity_poly.entity_id
_entity_poly.type
_entity_poly.pdbx_seq_one_letter_code
_entity_poly.pdbx_strand_id
1 'polypeptide(L)'
;MDLETVKLFSLYNKTTNVKMNKFISTLSNEQWEKKFDCFFPSVKSLCNHIYATDINWLKRFSTLREFRFIKHDVFKKEIKFGEVVIGDTEQYLQSRAELDEIIEQFANELTAEDLTKRLKYKDPHGNEHDNPFGGMILHMFNHETHH
;
A
#
# COMPACT_ATOMS: atom_id res chain seq x y z
N MET A 1 17.30 -9.07 1.52
CA MET A 1 16.16 -9.11 2.45
C MET A 1 15.68 -10.54 2.57
N ASP A 2 15.40 -10.99 3.77
CA ASP A 2 14.88 -12.34 4.04
C ASP A 2 13.37 -12.28 4.40
N LEU A 3 12.75 -13.45 4.51
CA LEU A 3 11.32 -13.58 4.82
C LEU A 3 10.95 -13.00 6.19
N GLU A 4 11.80 -13.18 7.18
CA GLU A 4 11.56 -12.67 8.54
C GLU A 4 11.52 -11.15 8.54
N THR A 5 12.42 -10.52 7.79
CA THR A 5 12.42 -9.06 7.60
C THR A 5 11.15 -8.57 6.92
N VAL A 6 10.67 -9.26 5.87
CA VAL A 6 9.41 -8.88 5.20
C VAL A 6 8.23 -8.97 6.16
N LYS A 7 8.13 -10.05 6.92
CA LYS A 7 7.07 -10.24 7.92
C LYS A 7 7.13 -9.18 9.02
N LEU A 8 8.34 -8.84 9.47
CA LEU A 8 8.54 -7.79 10.45
C LEU A 8 8.06 -6.42 9.95
N PHE A 9 8.40 -6.05 8.70
CA PHE A 9 7.91 -4.81 8.08
C PHE A 9 6.40 -4.80 7.92
N SER A 10 5.80 -5.91 7.52
CA SER A 10 4.35 -6.04 7.42
C SER A 10 3.67 -5.82 8.79
N LEU A 11 4.19 -6.42 9.85
CA LEU A 11 3.68 -6.24 11.20
C LEU A 11 3.89 -4.81 11.70
N TYR A 12 5.07 -4.24 11.46
CA TYR A 12 5.37 -2.83 11.79
C TYR A 12 4.40 -1.88 11.10
N ASN A 13 4.19 -2.06 9.81
CA ASN A 13 3.25 -1.28 9.01
C ASN A 13 1.83 -1.34 9.59
N LYS A 14 1.30 -2.53 9.78
CA LYS A 14 -0.02 -2.76 10.39
C LYS A 14 -0.15 -2.09 11.75
N THR A 15 0.85 -2.27 12.63
CA THR A 15 0.84 -1.69 13.97
C THR A 15 0.88 -0.16 13.94
N THR A 16 1.66 0.41 13.04
CA THR A 16 1.75 1.86 12.84
C THR A 16 0.44 2.43 12.31
N ASN A 17 -0.17 1.76 11.33
CA ASN A 17 -1.46 2.17 10.78
C ASN A 17 -2.59 2.09 11.83
N VAL A 18 -2.59 1.09 12.70
CA VAL A 18 -3.55 1.03 13.83
C VAL A 18 -3.42 2.25 14.73
N LYS A 19 -2.17 2.67 15.05
CA LYS A 19 -1.93 3.89 15.86
C LYS A 19 -2.36 5.15 15.12
N MET A 20 -2.01 5.27 13.84
CA MET A 20 -2.38 6.40 12.98
C MET A 20 -3.91 6.50 12.85
N ASN A 21 -4.58 5.39 12.67
CA ASN A 21 -6.03 5.34 12.55
C ASN A 21 -6.75 5.86 13.80
N LYS A 22 -6.16 5.72 14.99
CA LYS A 22 -6.70 6.34 16.22
C LYS A 22 -6.72 7.86 16.12
N PHE A 23 -5.67 8.48 15.56
CA PHE A 23 -5.65 9.92 15.32
C PHE A 23 -6.62 10.33 14.22
N ILE A 24 -6.62 9.61 13.10
CA ILE A 24 -7.52 9.90 11.97
C ILE A 24 -8.99 9.81 12.41
N SER A 25 -9.34 8.87 13.29
CA SER A 25 -10.70 8.72 13.83
C SER A 25 -11.20 9.94 14.63
N THR A 26 -10.28 10.77 15.11
CA THR A 26 -10.62 12.00 15.88
C THR A 26 -10.83 13.22 14.98
N LEU A 27 -10.51 13.13 13.68
CA LEU A 27 -10.63 14.25 12.76
C LEU A 27 -12.09 14.51 12.39
N SER A 28 -12.49 15.78 12.40
CA SER A 28 -13.74 16.21 11.78
C SER A 28 -13.62 16.15 10.24
N ASN A 29 -14.76 16.17 9.53
CA ASN A 29 -14.75 16.26 8.08
C ASN A 29 -14.01 17.51 7.57
N GLU A 30 -14.14 18.62 8.28
CA GLU A 30 -13.41 19.85 7.97
C GLU A 30 -11.90 19.65 8.08
N GLN A 31 -11.43 19.00 9.15
CA GLN A 31 -10.01 18.70 9.33
C GLN A 31 -9.49 17.69 8.31
N TRP A 32 -10.26 16.65 8.00
CA TRP A 32 -9.95 15.64 6.99
C TRP A 32 -9.74 16.24 5.60
N GLU A 33 -10.57 17.22 5.23
CA GLU A 33 -10.56 17.86 3.91
C GLU A 33 -9.80 19.19 3.86
N LYS A 34 -9.29 19.67 5.01
CA LYS A 34 -8.59 20.97 5.10
C LYS A 34 -7.41 21.01 4.12
N LYS A 35 -7.36 22.10 3.34
CA LYS A 35 -6.29 22.33 2.36
C LYS A 35 -5.06 22.96 3.01
N PHE A 36 -3.91 22.41 2.66
CA PHE A 36 -2.58 22.91 3.00
C PHE A 36 -1.80 23.21 1.72
N ASP A 37 -0.85 24.12 1.81
CA ASP A 37 0.05 24.45 0.69
C ASP A 37 1.21 23.46 0.65
N CYS A 38 0.93 22.25 0.16
CA CYS A 38 1.91 21.17 -0.02
C CYS A 38 1.48 20.22 -1.14
N PHE A 39 2.36 19.32 -1.54
CA PHE A 39 2.13 18.41 -2.68
C PHE A 39 0.84 17.59 -2.53
N PHE A 40 0.62 16.99 -1.36
CA PHE A 40 -0.68 16.39 -1.00
C PHE A 40 -1.46 17.39 -0.16
N PRO A 41 -2.45 18.07 -0.76
CA PRO A 41 -3.01 19.27 -0.15
C PRO A 41 -3.94 19.01 1.06
N SER A 42 -4.21 17.76 1.41
CA SER A 42 -5.05 17.41 2.58
C SER A 42 -4.67 16.07 3.16
N VAL A 43 -5.07 15.81 4.41
CA VAL A 43 -4.96 14.47 5.02
C VAL A 43 -5.68 13.44 4.16
N LYS A 44 -6.87 13.77 3.66
CA LYS A 44 -7.64 12.93 2.73
C LYS A 44 -6.83 12.55 1.49
N SER A 45 -6.19 13.52 0.84
CA SER A 45 -5.42 13.25 -0.38
C SER A 45 -4.18 12.40 -0.12
N LEU A 46 -3.48 12.62 0.99
CA LEU A 46 -2.33 11.83 1.40
C LEU A 46 -2.71 10.39 1.74
N CYS A 47 -3.76 10.19 2.53
CA CYS A 47 -4.27 8.86 2.87
C CYS A 47 -4.72 8.08 1.63
N ASN A 48 -5.40 8.73 0.70
CA ASN A 48 -5.79 8.12 -0.58
C ASN A 48 -4.56 7.74 -1.42
N HIS A 49 -3.53 8.59 -1.45
CA HIS A 49 -2.29 8.30 -2.17
C HIS A 49 -1.59 7.05 -1.62
N ILE A 50 -1.40 6.96 -0.30
CA ILE A 50 -0.76 5.80 0.33
C ILE A 50 -1.57 4.53 0.03
N TYR A 51 -2.86 4.56 0.27
CA TYR A 51 -3.77 3.43 0.05
C TYR A 51 -3.74 2.94 -1.41
N ALA A 52 -3.88 3.85 -2.38
CA ALA A 52 -3.86 3.51 -3.80
C ALA A 52 -2.49 2.99 -4.25
N THR A 53 -1.41 3.54 -3.73
CA THR A 53 -0.04 3.12 -4.06
C THR A 53 0.22 1.69 -3.57
N ASP A 54 -0.20 1.34 -2.37
CA ASP A 54 -0.06 -0.03 -1.85
C ASP A 54 -0.82 -1.05 -2.71
N ILE A 55 -2.06 -0.74 -3.09
CA ILE A 55 -2.85 -1.59 -3.99
C ILE A 55 -2.11 -1.79 -5.31
N ASN A 56 -1.59 -0.73 -5.90
CA ASN A 56 -0.88 -0.79 -7.18
C ASN A 56 0.42 -1.59 -7.07
N TRP A 57 1.17 -1.48 -5.97
CA TRP A 57 2.34 -2.32 -5.74
C TRP A 57 1.98 -3.79 -5.57
N LEU A 58 0.96 -4.10 -4.78
CA LEU A 58 0.50 -5.49 -4.61
C LEU A 58 0.04 -6.10 -5.94
N LYS A 59 -0.64 -5.34 -6.80
CA LYS A 59 -0.97 -5.78 -8.17
C LYS A 59 0.28 -6.09 -8.99
N ARG A 60 1.31 -5.24 -8.93
CA ARG A 60 2.58 -5.52 -9.60
C ARG A 60 3.26 -6.76 -9.04
N PHE A 61 3.29 -6.91 -7.72
CA PHE A 61 3.88 -8.09 -7.07
C PHE A 61 3.17 -9.39 -7.48
N SER A 62 1.85 -9.34 -7.69
CA SER A 62 1.08 -10.50 -8.12
C SER A 62 1.44 -11.02 -9.51
N THR A 63 2.17 -10.25 -10.31
CA THR A 63 2.64 -10.69 -11.64
C THR A 63 3.86 -11.63 -11.57
N LEU A 64 4.52 -11.71 -10.42
CA LEU A 64 5.70 -12.56 -10.24
C LEU A 64 5.38 -14.06 -10.38
N ARG A 65 4.28 -14.46 -9.81
CA ARG A 65 3.66 -15.80 -9.88
C ARG A 65 2.22 -15.74 -9.41
N GLU A 66 1.54 -16.86 -9.37
CA GLU A 66 0.19 -16.95 -8.80
C GLU A 66 0.25 -16.79 -7.27
N PHE A 67 -0.54 -15.83 -6.74
CA PHE A 67 -0.74 -15.57 -5.32
C PHE A 67 -2.22 -15.62 -4.98
N ARG A 68 -2.54 -16.03 -3.75
CA ARG A 68 -3.94 -16.07 -3.26
C ARG A 68 -4.46 -14.70 -2.87
N PHE A 69 -3.59 -13.81 -2.35
CA PHE A 69 -4.01 -12.48 -1.89
C PHE A 69 -4.68 -11.65 -3.00
N ILE A 70 -4.29 -11.85 -4.26
CA ILE A 70 -4.83 -11.07 -5.39
C ILE A 70 -6.31 -11.35 -5.67
N LYS A 71 -6.89 -12.39 -5.06
CA LYS A 71 -8.30 -12.75 -5.20
C LYS A 71 -9.25 -11.86 -4.40
N HIS A 72 -8.73 -11.01 -3.52
CA HIS A 72 -9.55 -10.04 -2.79
C HIS A 72 -10.19 -9.02 -3.74
N ASP A 73 -11.42 -8.62 -3.43
CA ASP A 73 -12.22 -7.73 -4.29
C ASP A 73 -11.59 -6.35 -4.49
N VAL A 74 -10.77 -5.89 -3.55
CA VAL A 74 -10.06 -4.60 -3.65
C VAL A 74 -9.21 -4.48 -4.92
N PHE A 75 -8.74 -5.60 -5.47
CA PHE A 75 -7.90 -5.61 -6.68
C PHE A 75 -8.69 -5.64 -8.00
N LYS A 76 -10.00 -5.84 -7.95
CA LYS A 76 -10.86 -5.91 -9.14
C LYS A 76 -11.05 -4.54 -9.78
N LYS A 77 -11.00 -3.47 -8.98
CA LYS A 77 -11.10 -2.10 -9.47
C LYS A 77 -9.73 -1.57 -9.87
N GLU A 78 -9.65 -0.95 -11.03
CA GLU A 78 -8.47 -0.18 -11.43
C GLU A 78 -8.49 1.18 -10.73
N ILE A 79 -7.38 1.55 -10.09
CA ILE A 79 -7.20 2.84 -9.43
C ILE A 79 -6.13 3.61 -10.18
N LYS A 80 -6.52 4.76 -10.74
CA LYS A 80 -5.60 5.66 -11.45
C LYS A 80 -4.78 6.48 -10.45
N PHE A 81 -3.59 6.88 -10.86
CA PHE A 81 -2.76 7.78 -10.06
C PHE A 81 -3.52 9.09 -9.76
N GLY A 82 -3.51 9.49 -8.48
CA GLY A 82 -4.19 10.70 -8.03
C GLY A 82 -5.70 10.57 -7.86
N GLU A 83 -6.29 9.39 -8.12
CA GLU A 83 -7.71 9.15 -7.89
C GLU A 83 -8.03 9.12 -6.39
N VAL A 84 -9.09 9.84 -6.00
CA VAL A 84 -9.66 9.77 -4.65
C VAL A 84 -10.72 8.69 -4.61
N VAL A 85 -10.41 7.56 -3.98
CA VAL A 85 -11.32 6.40 -3.88
C VAL A 85 -12.04 6.31 -2.54
N ILE A 86 -11.50 6.98 -1.51
CA ILE A 86 -12.02 6.99 -0.14
C ILE A 86 -12.49 8.40 0.20
N GLY A 87 -13.79 8.55 0.51
CA GLY A 87 -14.42 9.84 0.73
C GLY A 87 -14.32 10.36 2.15
N ASP A 88 -14.46 9.50 3.15
CA ASP A 88 -14.51 9.88 4.56
C ASP A 88 -13.58 9.05 5.44
N THR A 89 -13.41 9.51 6.69
CA THR A 89 -12.50 8.86 7.65
C THR A 89 -12.95 7.45 8.02
N GLU A 90 -14.23 7.22 8.20
CA GLU A 90 -14.76 5.91 8.59
C GLU A 90 -14.46 4.87 7.50
N GLN A 91 -14.70 5.21 6.25
CA GLN A 91 -14.36 4.36 5.10
C GLN A 91 -12.85 4.11 5.03
N TYR A 92 -12.03 5.13 5.31
CA TYR A 92 -10.57 4.98 5.32
C TYR A 92 -10.10 4.00 6.40
N LEU A 93 -10.59 4.15 7.63
CA LEU A 93 -10.22 3.28 8.75
C LEU A 93 -10.47 1.81 8.42
N GLN A 94 -11.65 1.51 7.89
CA GLN A 94 -12.03 0.16 7.49
C GLN A 94 -11.18 -0.35 6.33
N SER A 95 -11.07 0.43 5.27
CA SER A 95 -10.32 0.04 4.06
C SER A 95 -8.83 -0.15 4.34
N ARG A 96 -8.23 0.71 5.17
CA ARG A 96 -6.82 0.58 5.56
C ARG A 96 -6.59 -0.70 6.37
N ALA A 97 -7.44 -0.98 7.35
CA ALA A 97 -7.33 -2.19 8.16
C ALA A 97 -7.44 -3.46 7.29
N GLU A 98 -8.36 -3.50 6.35
CA GLU A 98 -8.51 -4.62 5.41
C GLU A 98 -7.26 -4.78 4.51
N LEU A 99 -6.71 -3.68 4.01
CA LEU A 99 -5.51 -3.73 3.17
C LEU A 99 -4.27 -4.17 3.95
N ASP A 100 -4.14 -3.78 5.22
CA ASP A 100 -3.05 -4.24 6.08
C ASP A 100 -3.10 -5.76 6.32
N GLU A 101 -4.30 -6.34 6.46
CA GLU A 101 -4.46 -7.80 6.51
C GLU A 101 -4.04 -8.47 5.19
N ILE A 102 -4.34 -7.86 4.06
CA ILE A 102 -3.92 -8.36 2.74
C ILE A 102 -2.39 -8.29 2.59
N ILE A 103 -1.76 -7.22 3.05
CA ILE A 103 -0.29 -7.08 3.06
C ILE A 103 0.35 -8.16 3.92
N GLU A 104 -0.24 -8.47 5.08
CA GLU A 104 0.22 -9.55 5.95
C GLU A 104 0.05 -10.92 5.27
N GLN A 105 -1.08 -11.15 4.61
CA GLN A 105 -1.29 -12.36 3.81
C GLN A 105 -0.25 -12.48 2.69
N PHE A 106 0.03 -11.42 1.95
CA PHE A 106 1.09 -11.38 0.95
C PHE A 106 2.44 -11.77 1.54
N ALA A 107 2.84 -11.15 2.66
CA ALA A 107 4.10 -11.47 3.34
C ALA A 107 4.20 -12.94 3.75
N ASN A 108 3.08 -13.54 4.18
CA ASN A 108 3.02 -14.94 4.59
C ASN A 108 3.00 -15.92 3.40
N GLU A 109 2.58 -15.49 2.22
CA GLU A 109 2.61 -16.31 1.00
C GLU A 109 3.99 -16.35 0.34
N LEU A 110 4.88 -15.43 0.66
CA LEU A 110 6.22 -15.35 0.07
C LEU A 110 7.09 -16.55 0.45
N THR A 111 7.93 -16.96 -0.50
CA THR A 111 8.98 -17.94 -0.28
C THR A 111 10.36 -17.29 -0.40
N ALA A 112 11.40 -17.95 0.15
CA ALA A 112 12.78 -17.47 0.00
C ALA A 112 13.19 -17.39 -1.48
N GLU A 113 12.70 -18.30 -2.31
CA GLU A 113 12.93 -18.29 -3.76
C GLU A 113 12.33 -17.03 -4.43
N ASP A 114 11.14 -16.59 -4.02
CA ASP A 114 10.53 -15.39 -4.57
C ASP A 114 11.44 -14.18 -4.40
N LEU A 115 12.10 -14.04 -3.26
CA LEU A 115 12.99 -12.92 -2.95
C LEU A 115 14.27 -12.87 -3.80
N THR A 116 14.61 -13.97 -4.47
CA THR A 116 15.77 -14.03 -5.39
C THR A 116 15.40 -13.58 -6.81
N LYS A 117 14.12 -13.45 -7.12
CA LYS A 117 13.61 -13.12 -8.44
C LYS A 117 13.68 -11.61 -8.73
N ARG A 118 13.47 -11.28 -9.99
CA ARG A 118 13.34 -9.92 -10.47
C ARG A 118 11.88 -9.63 -10.85
N LEU A 119 11.42 -8.43 -10.58
CA LEU A 119 10.09 -7.96 -10.95
C LEU A 119 10.21 -7.05 -12.18
N LYS A 120 9.51 -7.41 -13.23
CA LYS A 120 9.33 -6.57 -14.43
C LYS A 120 7.96 -5.90 -14.37
N TYR A 121 7.94 -4.59 -14.51
CA TYR A 121 6.70 -3.82 -14.50
C TYR A 121 6.81 -2.55 -15.34
N LYS A 122 5.68 -1.95 -15.64
CA LYS A 122 5.61 -0.61 -16.25
C LYS A 122 5.15 0.41 -15.21
N ASP A 123 5.77 1.59 -15.23
CA ASP A 123 5.30 2.72 -14.43
C ASP A 123 4.07 3.38 -15.09
N PRO A 124 3.41 4.37 -14.42
CA PRO A 124 2.27 5.07 -14.98
C PRO A 124 2.55 5.81 -16.30
N HIS A 125 3.81 6.08 -16.60
CA HIS A 125 4.25 6.73 -17.85
C HIS A 125 4.57 5.72 -18.96
N GLY A 126 4.44 4.40 -18.68
CA GLY A 126 4.73 3.34 -19.64
C GLY A 126 6.18 2.93 -19.72
N ASN A 127 7.07 3.47 -18.88
CA ASN A 127 8.47 3.04 -18.84
C ASN A 127 8.59 1.65 -18.22
N GLU A 128 9.41 0.81 -18.83
CA GLU A 128 9.69 -0.54 -18.36
C GLU A 128 10.76 -0.53 -17.27
N HIS A 129 10.53 -1.31 -16.22
CA HIS A 129 11.45 -1.50 -15.12
C HIS A 129 11.72 -2.99 -14.90
N ASP A 130 12.93 -3.30 -14.50
CA ASP A 130 13.37 -4.65 -14.12
C ASP A 130 14.25 -4.52 -12.87
N ASN A 131 13.67 -4.81 -11.71
CA ASN A 131 14.30 -4.59 -10.42
C ASN A 131 14.29 -5.85 -9.54
N PRO A 132 15.24 -5.99 -8.60
CA PRO A 132 15.17 -7.05 -7.60
C PRO A 132 13.86 -7.00 -6.83
N PHE A 133 13.15 -8.13 -6.76
CA PHE A 133 11.82 -8.18 -6.14
C PHE A 133 11.84 -7.77 -4.66
N GLY A 134 12.80 -8.29 -3.89
CA GLY A 134 12.96 -7.88 -2.48
C GLY A 134 13.18 -6.36 -2.31
N GLY A 135 13.89 -5.73 -3.24
CA GLY A 135 14.07 -4.28 -3.25
C GLY A 135 12.78 -3.52 -3.49
N MET A 136 11.87 -4.05 -4.32
CA MET A 136 10.57 -3.43 -4.58
C MET A 136 9.61 -3.60 -3.40
N ILE A 137 9.68 -4.71 -2.69
CA ILE A 137 8.95 -4.88 -1.41
C ILE A 137 9.42 -3.84 -0.38
N LEU A 138 10.74 -3.69 -0.23
CA LEU A 138 11.30 -2.66 0.66
C LEU A 138 10.87 -1.25 0.23
N HIS A 139 10.84 -0.98 -1.07
CA HIS A 139 10.37 0.30 -1.60
C HIS A 139 8.91 0.60 -1.19
N MET A 140 8.02 -0.38 -1.28
CA MET A 140 6.63 -0.22 -0.84
C MET A 140 6.55 0.18 0.65
N PHE A 141 7.21 -0.57 1.54
CA PHE A 141 7.19 -0.24 2.98
C PHE A 141 7.87 1.10 3.30
N ASN A 142 8.94 1.42 2.59
CA ASN A 142 9.62 2.71 2.79
C ASN A 142 8.77 3.89 2.31
N HIS A 143 7.97 3.71 1.26
CA HIS A 143 7.03 4.71 0.78
C HIS A 143 5.99 5.06 1.86
N GLU A 144 5.47 4.08 2.58
CA GLU A 144 4.55 4.32 3.69
C GLU A 144 5.22 5.11 4.82
N THR A 145 6.45 4.77 5.17
CA THR A 145 7.23 5.50 6.19
C THR A 145 7.55 6.92 5.74
N HIS A 146 7.85 7.14 4.46
CA HIS A 146 8.16 8.46 3.89
C HIS A 146 6.97 9.41 3.99
N HIS A 147 5.77 8.93 3.78
CA HIS A 147 4.54 9.71 3.86
C HIS A 147 3.92 9.69 5.26
#